data_f5793a7297116e2d9c5184591ebc288b
#
_entry.id   f5793a7297116e2d9c5184591ebc288b
#
_cell.length_a   1.000
_cell.length_b   1.000
_cell.length_c   1.000
_cell.angle_alpha   90.00
_cell.angle_beta   90.00
_cell.angle_gamma   90.00
#
_symmetry.space_group_name_H-M   'P 1'
#
loop_
_entity.id
_entity.type
_entity.pdbx_description
1 polymer ?
#
loop_
_entity_poly.entity_id
_entity_poly.type
_entity_poly.pdbx_seq_one_letter_code
_entity_poly.pdbx_strand_id
1 'polypeptide(L)'
;HKALKYVHVAGTNGKGSTSTAISNVLIEAGYNVGLYTSPYVTDFLERVQYNGEPIDREIFANSVTKVRESVELLENQGTQITEFEALTASAFMCFKALDCDLVVLEVGLGGRLDATNVIATPLVNVITSLSIDHSAILGNTIEEIAFEKCGTIKENGTVIASYGQPENAVKVIKKICLERNNSLVVPDESQIKVLNSGIFGVEFTYKNSVYKTSMAGFHQIKNMTCAIEAFHVLRRFFEISDDDIYNGIEKTVLPARVEVISKLPLVILDGGHNEDGAKAFY
;
A
#
# COMPACT_ATOMS: atom_id res chain seq x y z
N HIS A 1 6.24 -15.66 7.72
CA HIS A 1 5.67 -15.08 6.50
C HIS A 1 4.97 -16.12 5.60
N LYS A 2 5.41 -17.38 5.55
CA LYS A 2 4.83 -18.42 4.66
C LYS A 2 3.39 -18.83 5.00
N ALA A 3 2.93 -18.60 6.22
CA ALA A 3 1.60 -19.03 6.69
C ALA A 3 0.52 -17.92 6.55
N LEU A 4 0.88 -16.72 6.15
CA LEU A 4 -0.02 -15.58 6.02
C LEU A 4 -0.39 -15.34 4.55
N LYS A 5 -1.56 -14.76 4.32
CA LYS A 5 -2.00 -14.28 3.01
C LYS A 5 -1.63 -12.79 2.89
N TYR A 6 -1.39 -12.32 1.67
CA TYR A 6 -0.90 -10.96 1.46
C TYR A 6 -1.61 -10.23 0.34
N VAL A 7 -1.76 -8.91 0.51
CA VAL A 7 -1.81 -7.91 -0.56
C VAL A 7 -0.49 -7.15 -0.51
N HIS A 8 0.18 -6.99 -1.64
CA HIS A 8 1.48 -6.32 -1.71
C HIS A 8 1.38 -5.06 -2.56
N VAL A 9 1.67 -3.91 -1.99
CA VAL A 9 1.46 -2.60 -2.61
C VAL A 9 2.80 -1.90 -2.86
N ALA A 10 3.13 -1.71 -4.14
CA ALA A 10 4.31 -0.98 -4.59
C ALA A 10 3.90 0.24 -5.42
N GLY A 11 4.81 1.18 -5.62
CA GLY A 11 4.58 2.40 -6.38
C GLY A 11 5.45 3.56 -5.92
N THR A 12 5.36 4.70 -6.56
CA THR A 12 6.01 5.92 -6.10
C THR A 12 5.10 6.64 -5.11
N ASN A 13 3.94 7.07 -5.54
CA ASN A 13 2.95 7.77 -4.73
C ASN A 13 1.68 6.94 -4.56
N GLY A 14 0.96 7.13 -3.44
CA GLY A 14 -0.33 6.49 -3.19
C GLY A 14 -0.28 5.11 -2.52
N LYS A 15 0.90 4.56 -2.24
CA LYS A 15 1.05 3.25 -1.57
C LYS A 15 0.29 3.19 -0.25
N GLY A 16 0.61 4.08 0.69
CA GLY A 16 -0.01 4.13 2.02
C GLY A 16 -1.52 4.32 1.94
N SER A 17 -2.01 5.27 1.13
CA SER A 17 -3.46 5.50 0.97
C SER A 17 -4.20 4.28 0.44
N THR A 18 -3.63 3.59 -0.56
CA THR A 18 -4.21 2.36 -1.12
C THR A 18 -4.15 1.21 -0.11
N SER A 19 -3.02 1.04 0.60
CA SER A 19 -2.86 0.00 1.62
C SER A 19 -3.84 0.19 2.77
N THR A 20 -4.00 1.42 3.26
CA THR A 20 -4.94 1.74 4.34
C THR A 20 -6.39 1.51 3.90
N ALA A 21 -6.77 1.91 2.67
CA ALA A 21 -8.10 1.65 2.13
C ALA A 21 -8.39 0.14 2.05
N ILE A 22 -7.44 -0.66 1.56
CA ILE A 22 -7.59 -2.12 1.49
C ILE A 22 -7.73 -2.71 2.90
N SER A 23 -6.93 -2.27 3.86
CA SER A 23 -7.01 -2.71 5.24
C SER A 23 -8.37 -2.39 5.86
N ASN A 24 -8.84 -1.14 5.74
CA ASN A 24 -10.09 -0.69 6.36
C ASN A 24 -11.32 -1.45 5.84
N VAL A 25 -11.40 -1.69 4.53
CA VAL A 25 -12.52 -2.46 3.96
C VAL A 25 -12.55 -3.90 4.49
N LEU A 26 -11.40 -4.53 4.62
CA LEU A 26 -11.33 -5.89 5.17
C LEU A 26 -11.68 -5.93 6.66
N ILE A 27 -11.33 -4.87 7.40
CA ILE A 27 -11.74 -4.71 8.80
C ILE A 27 -13.26 -4.52 8.90
N GLU A 28 -13.87 -3.69 8.04
CA GLU A 28 -15.33 -3.53 7.96
C GLU A 28 -16.02 -4.86 7.66
N ALA A 29 -15.43 -5.70 6.80
CA ALA A 29 -15.92 -7.04 6.50
C ALA A 29 -15.67 -8.06 7.64
N GLY A 30 -15.10 -7.64 8.77
CA GLY A 30 -14.95 -8.45 9.99
C GLY A 30 -13.70 -9.34 10.04
N TYR A 31 -12.69 -9.10 9.17
CA TYR A 31 -11.45 -9.88 9.17
C TYR A 31 -10.39 -9.28 10.09
N ASN A 32 -9.49 -10.12 10.60
CA ASN A 32 -8.29 -9.72 11.32
C ASN A 32 -7.20 -9.33 10.34
N VAL A 33 -6.90 -8.04 10.25
CA VAL A 33 -6.02 -7.47 9.23
C VAL A 33 -4.76 -6.91 9.84
N GLY A 34 -3.61 -7.38 9.36
CA GLY A 34 -2.32 -6.73 9.58
C GLY A 34 -2.06 -5.68 8.50
N LEU A 35 -1.58 -4.51 8.88
CA LEU A 35 -1.13 -3.46 7.95
C LEU A 35 0.31 -3.08 8.26
N TYR A 36 1.17 -3.13 7.25
CA TYR A 36 2.56 -2.67 7.31
C TYR A 36 2.76 -1.49 6.37
N THR A 37 3.14 -0.33 6.92
CA THR A 37 3.29 0.93 6.18
C THR A 37 4.61 1.62 6.49
N SER A 38 5.03 2.56 5.61
CA SER A 38 6.20 3.40 5.82
C SER A 38 6.15 4.69 4.97
N PRO A 39 6.75 5.78 5.47
CA PRO A 39 7.26 6.00 6.83
C PRO A 39 6.13 6.22 7.84
N TYR A 40 6.44 6.31 9.11
CA TYR A 40 5.54 6.81 10.16
C TYR A 40 5.58 8.34 10.21
N VAL A 41 4.58 8.96 10.84
CA VAL A 41 4.47 10.42 10.99
C VAL A 41 4.77 10.86 12.42
N THR A 42 4.16 10.24 13.42
CA THR A 42 4.29 10.62 14.82
C THR A 42 4.82 9.51 15.73
N ASP A 43 4.31 8.30 15.60
CA ASP A 43 4.73 7.14 16.40
C ASP A 43 5.29 6.03 15.52
N PHE A 44 6.42 5.48 15.92
CA PHE A 44 7.10 4.39 15.21
C PHE A 44 6.18 3.18 14.96
N LEU A 45 5.25 2.87 15.86
CA LEU A 45 4.33 1.75 15.74
C LEU A 45 3.23 1.95 14.69
N GLU A 46 3.06 3.17 14.14
CA GLU A 46 2.21 3.39 12.96
C GLU A 46 2.60 2.48 11.78
N ARG A 47 3.86 2.03 11.75
CA ARG A 47 4.36 1.11 10.72
C ARG A 47 3.78 -0.29 10.80
N VAL A 48 3.32 -0.71 11.97
CA VAL A 48 2.81 -2.06 12.22
C VAL A 48 1.47 -1.94 12.91
N GLN A 49 0.41 -2.19 12.18
CA GLN A 49 -0.96 -2.02 12.68
C GLN A 49 -1.71 -3.35 12.65
N TYR A 50 -2.64 -3.50 13.58
CA TYR A 50 -3.58 -4.60 13.65
C TYR A 50 -4.99 -4.05 13.80
N ASN A 51 -5.88 -4.39 12.87
CA ASN A 51 -7.27 -3.90 12.84
C ASN A 51 -7.40 -2.37 12.94
N GLY A 52 -6.53 -1.64 12.20
CA GLY A 52 -6.55 -0.18 12.12
C GLY A 52 -5.84 0.56 13.25
N GLU A 53 -5.38 -0.14 14.28
CA GLU A 53 -4.68 0.44 15.43
C GLU A 53 -3.20 0.03 15.44
N PRO A 54 -2.30 0.90 15.92
CA PRO A 54 -0.92 0.51 16.17
C PRO A 54 -0.85 -0.75 17.04
N ILE A 55 0.06 -1.64 16.70
CA ILE A 55 0.20 -2.91 17.42
C ILE A 55 0.54 -2.68 18.90
N ASP A 56 0.07 -3.59 19.76
CA ASP A 56 0.42 -3.59 21.17
C ASP A 56 1.94 -3.62 21.39
N ARG A 57 2.44 -2.75 22.27
CA ARG A 57 3.88 -2.55 22.52
C ARG A 57 4.55 -3.80 23.09
N GLU A 58 3.85 -4.63 23.87
CA GLU A 58 4.42 -5.85 24.43
C GLU A 58 4.54 -6.94 23.36
N ILE A 59 3.53 -7.10 22.50
CA ILE A 59 3.58 -8.01 21.34
C ILE A 59 4.72 -7.63 20.41
N PHE A 60 4.88 -6.32 20.13
CA PHE A 60 5.96 -5.83 19.30
C PHE A 60 7.33 -6.07 19.94
N ALA A 61 7.51 -5.73 21.22
CA ALA A 61 8.77 -5.92 21.95
C ALA A 61 9.20 -7.39 22.01
N ASN A 62 8.25 -8.30 22.23
CA ASN A 62 8.48 -9.73 22.21
C ASN A 62 8.93 -10.24 20.83
N SER A 63 8.33 -9.70 19.77
CA SER A 63 8.71 -10.03 18.39
C SER A 63 10.10 -9.51 18.04
N VAL A 64 10.41 -8.27 18.39
CA VAL A 64 11.75 -7.66 18.20
C VAL A 64 12.82 -8.45 18.97
N THR A 65 12.54 -8.86 20.21
CA THR A 65 13.48 -9.65 21.00
C THR A 65 13.87 -10.95 20.30
N LYS A 66 12.90 -11.65 19.72
CA LYS A 66 13.17 -12.90 18.97
C LYS A 66 13.92 -12.62 17.65
N VAL A 67 13.59 -11.54 16.95
CA VAL A 67 14.30 -11.15 15.71
C VAL A 67 15.73 -10.77 16.03
N ARG A 68 15.99 -10.07 17.14
CA ARG A 68 17.33 -9.68 17.59
C ARG A 68 18.26 -10.88 17.72
N GLU A 69 17.80 -12.01 18.28
CA GLU A 69 18.61 -13.22 18.39
C GLU A 69 19.10 -13.71 17.01
N SER A 70 18.23 -13.62 15.99
CA SER A 70 18.59 -13.99 14.60
C SER A 70 19.51 -12.97 13.95
N VAL A 71 19.31 -11.68 14.23
CA VAL A 71 20.18 -10.59 13.74
C VAL A 71 21.60 -10.76 14.29
N GLU A 72 21.75 -10.93 15.61
CA GLU A 72 23.04 -11.13 16.27
C GLU A 72 23.78 -12.36 15.70
N LEU A 73 23.05 -13.44 15.41
CA LEU A 73 23.64 -14.63 14.78
C LEU A 73 24.18 -14.34 13.37
N LEU A 74 23.42 -13.61 12.54
CA LEU A 74 23.82 -13.24 11.17
C LEU A 74 24.97 -12.25 11.16
N GLU A 75 24.97 -11.26 12.06
CA GLU A 75 26.05 -10.30 12.21
C GLU A 75 27.37 -10.98 12.62
N ASN A 76 27.31 -11.96 13.53
CA ASN A 76 28.46 -12.78 13.89
C ASN A 76 29.01 -13.61 12.71
N GLN A 77 28.19 -13.84 11.67
CA GLN A 77 28.60 -14.49 10.42
C GLN A 77 29.06 -13.47 9.35
N GLY A 78 29.13 -12.17 9.67
CA GLY A 78 29.55 -11.10 8.78
C GLY A 78 28.44 -10.53 7.87
N THR A 79 27.17 -10.88 8.11
CA THR A 79 26.04 -10.33 7.37
C THR A 79 25.46 -9.12 8.10
N GLN A 80 25.44 -7.96 7.46
CA GLN A 80 24.80 -6.77 8.02
C GLN A 80 23.31 -6.79 7.74
N ILE A 81 22.50 -6.54 8.78
CA ILE A 81 21.05 -6.45 8.71
C ILE A 81 20.62 -5.01 8.91
N THR A 82 19.82 -4.50 8.00
CA THR A 82 19.26 -3.15 8.11
C THR A 82 18.13 -3.09 9.14
N GLU A 83 17.90 -1.90 9.70
CA GLU A 83 16.75 -1.65 10.59
C GLU A 83 15.43 -2.05 9.92
N PHE A 84 15.25 -1.72 8.62
CA PHE A 84 14.03 -2.04 7.89
C PHE A 84 13.82 -3.54 7.71
N GLU A 85 14.87 -4.32 7.48
CA GLU A 85 14.79 -5.79 7.43
C GLU A 85 14.40 -6.39 8.78
N ALA A 86 15.03 -5.93 9.87
CA ALA A 86 14.70 -6.37 11.22
C ALA A 86 13.26 -6.01 11.61
N LEU A 87 12.82 -4.79 11.26
CA LEU A 87 11.44 -4.34 11.49
C LEU A 87 10.44 -5.16 10.69
N THR A 88 10.71 -5.41 9.41
CA THR A 88 9.84 -6.23 8.54
C THR A 88 9.71 -7.65 9.10
N ALA A 89 10.80 -8.25 9.55
CA ALA A 89 10.77 -9.57 10.19
C ALA A 89 9.94 -9.56 11.48
N SER A 90 10.08 -8.51 12.31
CA SER A 90 9.31 -8.33 13.54
C SER A 90 7.81 -8.17 13.24
N ALA A 91 7.45 -7.40 12.21
CA ALA A 91 6.06 -7.23 11.78
C ALA A 91 5.44 -8.58 11.35
N PHE A 92 6.14 -9.39 10.57
CA PHE A 92 5.66 -10.74 10.21
C PHE A 92 5.44 -11.64 11.43
N MET A 93 6.28 -11.53 12.46
CA MET A 93 6.09 -12.28 13.70
C MET A 93 4.85 -11.80 14.47
N CYS A 94 4.63 -10.48 14.55
CA CYS A 94 3.45 -9.90 15.15
C CYS A 94 2.17 -10.38 14.46
N PHE A 95 2.09 -10.24 13.13
CA PHE A 95 0.92 -10.64 12.36
C PHE A 95 0.62 -12.14 12.47
N LYS A 96 1.67 -12.96 12.57
CA LYS A 96 1.51 -14.39 12.83
C LYS A 96 1.00 -14.66 14.25
N ALA A 97 1.50 -13.95 15.25
CA ALA A 97 1.08 -14.12 16.65
C ALA A 97 -0.39 -13.69 16.88
N LEU A 98 -0.87 -12.73 16.07
CA LEU A 98 -2.24 -12.22 16.09
C LEU A 98 -3.20 -12.99 15.17
N ASP A 99 -2.74 -14.07 14.53
CA ASP A 99 -3.51 -14.88 13.58
C ASP A 99 -4.28 -14.02 12.55
N CYS A 100 -3.57 -13.05 11.91
CA CYS A 100 -4.15 -12.23 10.86
C CYS A 100 -4.66 -13.11 9.70
N ASP A 101 -5.90 -12.84 9.25
CA ASP A 101 -6.51 -13.48 8.08
C ASP A 101 -5.82 -13.05 6.80
N LEU A 102 -5.40 -11.79 6.75
CA LEU A 102 -4.66 -11.17 5.67
C LEU A 102 -3.72 -10.07 6.19
N VAL A 103 -2.62 -9.87 5.49
CA VAL A 103 -1.69 -8.76 5.74
C VAL A 103 -1.56 -7.90 4.49
N VAL A 104 -1.76 -6.60 4.63
CA VAL A 104 -1.49 -5.60 3.59
C VAL A 104 -0.08 -5.06 3.82
N LEU A 105 0.80 -5.28 2.84
CA LEU A 105 2.20 -4.87 2.90
C LEU A 105 2.46 -3.71 1.95
N GLU A 106 2.82 -2.55 2.48
CA GLU A 106 3.40 -1.46 1.72
C GLU A 106 4.90 -1.70 1.54
N VAL A 107 5.39 -1.60 0.30
CA VAL A 107 6.82 -1.62 -0.03
C VAL A 107 7.49 -0.36 0.49
N GLY A 108 8.61 -0.50 1.19
CA GLY A 108 9.38 0.63 1.70
C GLY A 108 10.07 1.39 0.57
N LEU A 109 10.91 0.72 -0.20
CA LEU A 109 11.67 1.34 -1.29
C LEU A 109 11.82 0.38 -2.48
N GLY A 110 11.57 0.89 -3.68
CA GLY A 110 11.71 0.08 -4.90
C GLY A 110 10.66 -1.02 -4.97
N GLY A 111 11.05 -2.24 -4.73
CA GLY A 111 10.21 -3.44 -4.70
C GLY A 111 10.99 -4.73 -4.84
N ARG A 112 11.81 -4.87 -5.89
CA ARG A 112 12.55 -6.10 -6.22
C ARG A 112 13.44 -6.59 -5.07
N LEU A 113 14.14 -5.69 -4.42
CA LEU A 113 15.06 -5.97 -3.30
C LEU A 113 14.52 -5.48 -1.96
N ASP A 114 13.25 -5.08 -1.89
CA ASP A 114 12.63 -4.64 -0.64
C ASP A 114 12.46 -5.80 0.35
N ALA A 115 12.63 -5.53 1.64
CA ALA A 115 12.52 -6.54 2.69
C ALA A 115 11.13 -7.21 2.72
N THR A 116 10.06 -6.50 2.29
CA THR A 116 8.71 -7.05 2.20
C THR A 116 8.58 -8.10 1.09
N ASN A 117 9.51 -8.10 0.10
CA ASN A 117 9.42 -8.95 -1.08
C ASN A 117 9.85 -10.42 -0.86
N VAL A 118 10.06 -10.84 0.38
CA VAL A 118 10.36 -12.23 0.77
C VAL A 118 9.13 -13.15 0.76
N ILE A 119 7.95 -12.59 0.55
CA ILE A 119 6.69 -13.35 0.50
C ILE A 119 6.55 -14.16 -0.79
N ALA A 120 5.71 -15.20 -0.73
CA ALA A 120 5.25 -15.92 -1.93
C ALA A 120 4.31 -15.03 -2.76
N THR A 121 3.67 -15.59 -3.79
CA THR A 121 2.69 -14.89 -4.60
C THR A 121 1.57 -14.33 -3.73
N PRO A 122 1.40 -12.99 -3.66
CA PRO A 122 0.31 -12.38 -2.93
C PRO A 122 -1.03 -12.64 -3.63
N LEU A 123 -2.15 -12.55 -2.91
CA LEU A 123 -3.48 -12.66 -3.51
C LEU A 123 -3.72 -11.56 -4.54
N VAL A 124 -3.18 -10.36 -4.26
CA VAL A 124 -3.18 -9.21 -5.17
C VAL A 124 -1.85 -8.46 -5.02
N ASN A 125 -1.24 -8.12 -6.14
CA ASN A 125 -0.14 -7.16 -6.20
C ASN A 125 -0.69 -5.84 -6.76
N VAL A 126 -0.43 -4.73 -6.08
CA VAL A 126 -0.88 -3.40 -6.52
C VAL A 126 0.31 -2.54 -6.87
N ILE A 127 0.30 -1.97 -8.08
CA ILE A 127 1.26 -0.97 -8.55
C ILE A 127 0.53 0.37 -8.62
N THR A 128 0.75 1.22 -7.63
CA THR A 128 0.18 2.59 -7.58
C THR A 128 0.89 3.51 -8.57
N SER A 129 0.68 4.82 -8.51
CA SER A 129 1.29 5.77 -9.46
C SER A 129 2.82 5.67 -9.45
N LEU A 130 3.39 5.66 -10.66
CA LEU A 130 4.84 5.63 -10.90
C LEU A 130 5.32 6.98 -11.43
N SER A 131 6.38 7.49 -10.83
CA SER A 131 7.09 8.69 -11.27
C SER A 131 8.57 8.61 -10.92
N ILE A 132 9.35 9.57 -11.40
CA ILE A 132 10.78 9.65 -11.09
C ILE A 132 10.92 10.03 -9.61
N ASP A 133 11.54 9.13 -8.85
CA ASP A 133 11.83 9.32 -7.43
C ASP A 133 12.97 8.38 -7.04
N HIS A 134 13.73 8.76 -5.98
CA HIS A 134 14.87 7.98 -5.49
C HIS A 134 15.86 7.57 -6.59
N SER A 135 16.15 8.47 -7.55
CA SER A 135 16.94 8.18 -8.76
C SER A 135 18.31 7.61 -8.46
N ALA A 136 18.93 8.02 -7.35
CA ALA A 136 20.24 7.51 -6.92
C ALA A 136 20.26 6.01 -6.63
N ILE A 137 19.09 5.39 -6.41
CA ILE A 137 18.95 3.97 -6.02
C ILE A 137 18.17 3.18 -7.09
N LEU A 138 17.08 3.75 -7.60
CA LEU A 138 16.13 3.03 -8.46
C LEU A 138 16.38 3.24 -9.95
N GLY A 139 17.25 4.17 -10.33
CA GLY A 139 17.54 4.51 -11.73
C GLY A 139 17.01 5.88 -12.13
N ASN A 140 17.44 6.35 -13.30
CA ASN A 140 17.18 7.71 -13.80
C ASN A 140 16.03 7.76 -14.82
N THR A 141 15.49 6.63 -15.20
CA THR A 141 14.41 6.52 -16.16
C THR A 141 13.16 5.91 -15.52
N ILE A 142 12.00 6.22 -16.09
CA ILE A 142 10.73 5.66 -15.58
C ILE A 142 10.67 4.14 -15.79
N GLU A 143 11.36 3.63 -16.82
CA GLU A 143 11.47 2.20 -17.11
C GLU A 143 12.26 1.46 -16.03
N GLU A 144 13.39 2.01 -15.58
CA GLU A 144 14.21 1.45 -14.51
C GLU A 144 13.42 1.43 -13.19
N ILE A 145 12.77 2.53 -12.84
CA ILE A 145 11.95 2.64 -11.64
C ILE A 145 10.76 1.67 -11.69
N ALA A 146 10.08 1.57 -12.85
CA ALA A 146 9.00 0.61 -13.05
C ALA A 146 9.49 -0.84 -12.90
N PHE A 147 10.67 -1.17 -13.43
CA PHE A 147 11.27 -2.49 -13.30
C PHE A 147 11.54 -2.85 -11.84
N GLU A 148 12.16 -1.96 -11.07
CA GLU A 148 12.41 -2.19 -9.64
C GLU A 148 11.12 -2.39 -8.85
N LYS A 149 10.10 -1.56 -9.10
CA LYS A 149 8.80 -1.68 -8.39
C LYS A 149 8.01 -2.91 -8.80
N CYS A 150 7.99 -3.24 -10.09
CA CYS A 150 7.37 -4.47 -10.60
C CYS A 150 8.12 -5.76 -10.19
N GLY A 151 9.27 -5.65 -9.55
CA GLY A 151 9.96 -6.78 -8.93
C GLY A 151 9.14 -7.48 -7.84
N THR A 152 8.09 -6.84 -7.32
CA THR A 152 7.12 -7.43 -6.37
C THR A 152 6.14 -8.39 -7.03
N ILE A 153 5.93 -8.28 -8.33
CA ILE A 153 5.02 -9.15 -9.10
C ILE A 153 5.60 -10.57 -9.12
N LYS A 154 4.92 -11.51 -8.50
CA LYS A 154 5.29 -12.93 -8.51
C LYS A 154 4.61 -13.66 -9.67
N GLU A 155 4.85 -14.95 -9.83
CA GLU A 155 4.24 -15.75 -10.89
C GLU A 155 2.78 -16.13 -10.59
N ASN A 156 1.95 -16.25 -11.64
CA ASN A 156 0.60 -16.79 -11.61
C ASN A 156 -0.35 -16.04 -10.66
N GLY A 157 -0.21 -14.72 -10.56
CA GLY A 157 -1.02 -13.86 -9.69
C GLY A 157 -1.95 -12.90 -10.44
N THR A 158 -2.47 -11.93 -9.69
CA THR A 158 -3.22 -10.80 -10.25
C THR A 158 -2.56 -9.50 -9.85
N VAL A 159 -2.35 -8.63 -10.83
CA VAL A 159 -1.77 -7.30 -10.68
C VAL A 159 -2.83 -6.25 -10.95
N ILE A 160 -2.97 -5.30 -10.03
CA ILE A 160 -3.73 -4.07 -10.24
C ILE A 160 -2.72 -2.96 -10.49
N ALA A 161 -2.83 -2.25 -11.59
CA ALA A 161 -1.99 -1.07 -11.84
C ALA A 161 -2.86 0.19 -11.94
N SER A 162 -2.42 1.28 -11.32
CA SER A 162 -3.11 2.57 -11.41
C SER A 162 -3.26 3.01 -12.87
N TYR A 163 -4.38 3.64 -13.23
CA TYR A 163 -4.54 4.29 -14.53
C TYR A 163 -3.70 5.57 -14.63
N GLY A 164 -3.52 6.08 -15.86
CA GLY A 164 -2.74 7.30 -16.11
C GLY A 164 -1.25 7.17 -15.81
N GLN A 165 -0.70 5.95 -15.88
CA GLN A 165 0.74 5.72 -15.80
C GLN A 165 1.48 6.26 -17.03
N PRO A 166 2.76 6.67 -16.91
CA PRO A 166 3.60 6.96 -18.06
C PRO A 166 3.65 5.77 -19.04
N GLU A 167 3.58 6.05 -20.35
CA GLU A 167 3.49 5.00 -21.38
C GLU A 167 4.59 3.94 -21.27
N ASN A 168 5.82 4.38 -21.00
CA ASN A 168 6.96 3.49 -20.87
C ASN A 168 6.88 2.62 -19.60
N ALA A 169 6.33 3.15 -18.50
CA ALA A 169 6.06 2.36 -17.30
C ALA A 169 4.99 1.28 -17.59
N VAL A 170 3.92 1.63 -18.34
CA VAL A 170 2.89 0.66 -18.77
C VAL A 170 3.50 -0.49 -19.57
N LYS A 171 4.44 -0.20 -20.49
CA LYS A 171 5.15 -1.23 -21.27
C LYS A 171 5.90 -2.21 -20.36
N VAL A 172 6.59 -1.70 -19.34
CA VAL A 172 7.32 -2.53 -18.35
C VAL A 172 6.35 -3.39 -17.55
N ILE A 173 5.28 -2.80 -16.99
CA ILE A 173 4.26 -3.53 -16.22
C ILE A 173 3.67 -4.67 -17.05
N LYS A 174 3.20 -4.37 -18.27
CA LYS A 174 2.62 -5.37 -19.19
C LYS A 174 3.59 -6.50 -19.53
N LYS A 175 4.84 -6.16 -19.81
CA LYS A 175 5.90 -7.14 -20.12
C LYS A 175 6.09 -8.10 -18.94
N ILE A 176 6.29 -7.58 -17.72
CA ILE A 176 6.52 -8.40 -16.54
C ILE A 176 5.28 -9.26 -16.19
N CYS A 177 4.06 -8.71 -16.33
CA CYS A 177 2.85 -9.48 -16.13
C CYS A 177 2.76 -10.66 -17.11
N LEU A 178 3.07 -10.43 -18.38
CA LEU A 178 3.08 -11.47 -19.41
C LEU A 178 4.13 -12.55 -19.10
N GLU A 179 5.37 -12.15 -18.83
CA GLU A 179 6.49 -13.05 -18.55
C GLU A 179 6.23 -13.93 -17.32
N ARG A 180 5.49 -13.41 -16.33
CA ARG A 180 5.17 -14.09 -15.06
C ARG A 180 3.75 -14.67 -15.02
N ASN A 181 3.09 -14.77 -16.15
CA ASN A 181 1.74 -15.33 -16.30
C ASN A 181 0.70 -14.70 -15.34
N ASN A 182 0.72 -13.36 -15.22
CA ASN A 182 -0.21 -12.63 -14.36
C ASN A 182 -1.35 -12.01 -15.15
N SER A 183 -2.54 -11.98 -14.54
CA SER A 183 -3.62 -11.12 -14.99
C SER A 183 -3.32 -9.67 -14.62
N LEU A 184 -3.45 -8.74 -15.56
CA LEU A 184 -3.30 -7.31 -15.31
C LEU A 184 -4.67 -6.62 -15.39
N VAL A 185 -5.05 -5.93 -14.32
CA VAL A 185 -6.25 -5.10 -14.25
C VAL A 185 -5.81 -3.63 -14.10
N VAL A 186 -6.39 -2.76 -14.89
CA VAL A 186 -6.20 -1.31 -14.79
C VAL A 186 -7.58 -0.69 -14.66
N PRO A 187 -7.85 0.14 -13.62
CA PRO A 187 -9.12 0.85 -13.52
C PRO A 187 -9.41 1.65 -14.78
N ASP A 188 -10.63 1.55 -15.28
CA ASP A 188 -11.06 2.29 -16.48
C ASP A 188 -11.43 3.73 -16.12
N GLU A 189 -10.55 4.66 -16.44
CA GLU A 189 -10.72 6.10 -16.16
C GLU A 189 -12.00 6.67 -16.78
N SER A 190 -12.46 6.14 -17.92
CA SER A 190 -13.69 6.60 -18.58
C SER A 190 -14.96 6.34 -17.75
N GLN A 191 -14.91 5.42 -16.80
CA GLN A 191 -16.01 5.10 -15.87
C GLN A 191 -15.97 5.95 -14.58
N ILE A 192 -15.03 6.86 -14.46
CA ILE A 192 -14.86 7.72 -13.29
C ILE A 192 -15.50 9.08 -13.57
N LYS A 193 -16.38 9.52 -12.66
CA LYS A 193 -16.92 10.89 -12.68
C LYS A 193 -16.82 11.48 -11.29
N VAL A 194 -16.14 12.61 -11.18
CA VAL A 194 -16.06 13.37 -9.92
C VAL A 194 -17.39 14.07 -9.69
N LEU A 195 -17.98 13.87 -8.52
CA LEU A 195 -19.23 14.51 -8.11
C LEU A 195 -18.95 15.71 -7.22
N ASN A 196 -18.01 15.58 -6.29
CA ASN A 196 -17.60 16.64 -5.39
C ASN A 196 -16.11 16.48 -5.02
N SER A 197 -15.41 17.58 -4.79
CA SER A 197 -14.02 17.57 -4.33
C SER A 197 -13.74 18.81 -3.48
N GLY A 198 -13.06 18.61 -2.37
CA GLY A 198 -12.66 19.67 -1.45
C GLY A 198 -11.60 19.21 -0.46
N ILE A 199 -11.22 20.10 0.45
CA ILE A 199 -10.21 19.81 1.47
C ILE A 199 -10.66 18.77 2.52
N PHE A 200 -11.93 18.39 2.52
CA PHE A 200 -12.51 17.39 3.43
C PHE A 200 -12.84 16.08 2.73
N GLY A 201 -12.36 15.87 1.51
CA GLY A 201 -12.54 14.63 0.79
C GLY A 201 -13.03 14.79 -0.64
N VAL A 202 -13.24 13.62 -1.26
CA VAL A 202 -13.68 13.51 -2.65
C VAL A 202 -14.84 12.55 -2.74
N GLU A 203 -15.85 12.88 -3.55
CA GLU A 203 -16.97 12.02 -3.92
C GLU A 203 -16.94 11.78 -5.43
N PHE A 204 -17.01 10.52 -5.85
CA PHE A 204 -16.89 10.12 -7.25
C PHE A 204 -17.73 8.89 -7.56
N THR A 205 -18.06 8.71 -8.84
CA THR A 205 -18.62 7.45 -9.32
C THR A 205 -17.54 6.59 -9.96
N TYR A 206 -17.65 5.28 -9.78
CA TYR A 206 -16.88 4.28 -10.50
C TYR A 206 -17.71 3.02 -10.69
N LYS A 207 -17.77 2.46 -11.92
CA LYS A 207 -18.59 1.27 -12.27
C LYS A 207 -20.04 1.38 -11.78
N ASN A 208 -20.68 2.54 -12.00
CA ASN A 208 -22.05 2.88 -11.61
C ASN A 208 -22.32 2.97 -10.10
N SER A 209 -21.32 2.85 -9.26
CA SER A 209 -21.42 3.03 -7.81
C SER A 209 -20.83 4.37 -7.38
N VAL A 210 -21.38 4.95 -6.31
CA VAL A 210 -20.89 6.19 -5.72
C VAL A 210 -19.98 5.86 -4.56
N TYR A 211 -18.79 6.44 -4.55
CA TYR A 211 -17.80 6.30 -3.48
C TYR A 211 -17.47 7.66 -2.91
N LYS A 212 -17.21 7.68 -1.62
CA LYS A 212 -16.78 8.86 -0.89
C LYS A 212 -15.56 8.51 -0.04
N THR A 213 -14.57 9.39 -0.04
CA THR A 213 -13.41 9.29 0.85
C THR A 213 -13.18 10.62 1.54
N SER A 214 -12.81 10.57 2.82
CA SER A 214 -12.42 11.76 3.58
C SER A 214 -11.04 12.30 3.18
N MET A 215 -10.27 11.54 2.40
CA MET A 215 -8.97 11.97 1.90
C MET A 215 -9.14 12.97 0.74
N ALA A 216 -8.50 14.12 0.86
CA ALA A 216 -8.61 15.21 -0.12
C ALA A 216 -7.68 15.00 -1.33
N GLY A 217 -8.09 15.53 -2.49
CA GLY A 217 -7.32 15.57 -3.72
C GLY A 217 -7.69 14.48 -4.75
N PHE A 218 -7.67 14.87 -6.03
CA PHE A 218 -8.04 14.00 -7.15
C PHE A 218 -7.18 12.73 -7.27
N HIS A 219 -5.92 12.78 -6.81
CA HIS A 219 -5.03 11.64 -6.78
C HIS A 219 -5.56 10.51 -5.88
N GLN A 220 -6.40 10.83 -4.89
CA GLN A 220 -7.02 9.80 -4.04
C GLN A 220 -8.04 8.96 -4.81
N ILE A 221 -8.67 9.49 -5.87
CA ILE A 221 -9.54 8.69 -6.73
C ILE A 221 -8.75 7.54 -7.38
N LYS A 222 -7.51 7.80 -7.83
CA LYS A 222 -6.62 6.76 -8.36
C LYS A 222 -6.30 5.69 -7.32
N ASN A 223 -6.01 6.12 -6.09
CA ASN A 223 -5.69 5.20 -4.99
C ASN A 223 -6.90 4.34 -4.61
N MET A 224 -8.08 4.97 -4.47
CA MET A 224 -9.33 4.27 -4.12
C MET A 224 -9.77 3.31 -5.23
N THR A 225 -9.67 3.70 -6.51
CA THR A 225 -10.04 2.80 -7.61
C THR A 225 -9.11 1.59 -7.71
N CYS A 226 -7.82 1.73 -7.40
CA CYS A 226 -6.93 0.57 -7.26
C CYS A 226 -7.37 -0.36 -6.12
N ALA A 227 -7.78 0.19 -4.98
CA ALA A 227 -8.32 -0.60 -3.87
C ALA A 227 -9.64 -1.29 -4.26
N ILE A 228 -10.56 -0.60 -4.94
CA ILE A 228 -11.82 -1.17 -5.43
C ILE A 228 -11.57 -2.37 -6.36
N GLU A 229 -10.63 -2.25 -7.31
CA GLU A 229 -10.28 -3.37 -8.17
C GLU A 229 -9.64 -4.53 -7.39
N ALA A 230 -8.85 -4.23 -6.36
CA ALA A 230 -8.30 -5.27 -5.48
C ALA A 230 -9.42 -6.05 -4.77
N PHE A 231 -10.51 -5.41 -4.35
CA PHE A 231 -11.66 -6.10 -3.73
C PHE A 231 -12.39 -7.02 -4.70
N HIS A 232 -12.51 -6.66 -5.97
CA HIS A 232 -13.08 -7.59 -6.97
C HIS A 232 -12.27 -8.89 -7.09
N VAL A 233 -10.97 -8.84 -6.85
CA VAL A 233 -10.12 -10.03 -6.81
C VAL A 233 -10.24 -10.74 -5.45
N LEU A 234 -10.19 -9.99 -4.35
CA LEU A 234 -10.21 -10.52 -2.98
C LEU A 234 -11.54 -11.20 -2.62
N ARG A 235 -12.65 -10.83 -3.26
CA ARG A 235 -13.96 -11.52 -3.14
C ARG A 235 -13.93 -13.00 -3.53
N ARG A 236 -12.87 -13.46 -4.19
CA ARG A 236 -12.65 -14.90 -4.45
C ARG A 236 -12.18 -15.67 -3.22
N PHE A 237 -11.72 -14.97 -2.20
CA PHE A 237 -11.09 -15.52 -1.00
C PHE A 237 -11.76 -15.08 0.29
N PHE A 238 -12.51 -13.98 0.26
CA PHE A 238 -13.14 -13.32 1.40
C PHE A 238 -14.55 -12.87 1.04
N GLU A 239 -15.48 -12.97 1.99
CA GLU A 239 -16.81 -12.38 1.85
C GLU A 239 -16.71 -10.88 2.12
N ILE A 240 -16.87 -10.05 1.09
CA ILE A 240 -16.81 -8.59 1.15
C ILE A 240 -18.05 -8.05 0.45
N SER A 241 -18.92 -7.38 1.17
CA SER A 241 -20.10 -6.74 0.61
C SER A 241 -19.76 -5.40 -0.06
N ASP A 242 -20.69 -4.83 -0.81
CA ASP A 242 -20.51 -3.47 -1.35
C ASP A 242 -20.52 -2.44 -0.21
N ASP A 243 -21.32 -2.66 0.83
CA ASP A 243 -21.38 -1.78 2.00
C ASP A 243 -20.03 -1.76 2.75
N ASP A 244 -19.34 -2.89 2.87
CA ASP A 244 -18.01 -2.95 3.46
C ASP A 244 -17.03 -2.09 2.67
N ILE A 245 -17.11 -2.13 1.32
CA ILE A 245 -16.26 -1.32 0.45
C ILE A 245 -16.58 0.17 0.62
N TYR A 246 -17.86 0.56 0.62
CA TYR A 246 -18.24 1.96 0.80
C TYR A 246 -17.79 2.50 2.15
N ASN A 247 -18.09 1.78 3.23
CA ASN A 247 -17.76 2.18 4.59
C ASN A 247 -16.25 2.24 4.82
N GLY A 248 -15.50 1.23 4.38
CA GLY A 248 -14.05 1.18 4.55
C GLY A 248 -13.32 2.28 3.76
N ILE A 249 -13.78 2.60 2.55
CA ILE A 249 -13.23 3.71 1.75
C ILE A 249 -13.56 5.06 2.42
N GLU A 250 -14.78 5.28 2.89
CA GLU A 250 -15.18 6.53 3.54
C GLU A 250 -14.40 6.77 4.84
N LYS A 251 -14.17 5.72 5.63
CA LYS A 251 -13.40 5.76 6.88
C LYS A 251 -11.89 5.87 6.67
N THR A 252 -11.41 5.75 5.42
CA THR A 252 -9.97 5.78 5.17
C THR A 252 -9.40 7.16 5.48
N VAL A 253 -8.49 7.21 6.43
CA VAL A 253 -7.71 8.39 6.83
C VAL A 253 -6.25 7.97 6.91
N LEU A 254 -5.37 8.84 6.44
CA LEU A 254 -3.93 8.68 6.58
C LEU A 254 -3.32 10.02 7.00
N PRO A 255 -2.57 10.07 8.13
CA PRO A 255 -1.93 11.29 8.59
C PRO A 255 -1.03 11.93 7.53
N ALA A 256 -0.91 13.24 7.56
CA ALA A 256 -0.09 14.03 6.62
C ALA A 256 -0.41 13.77 5.13
N ARG A 257 -1.70 13.60 4.80
CA ARG A 257 -2.19 13.54 3.40
C ARG A 257 -3.30 14.55 3.19
N VAL A 258 -2.92 15.83 2.93
CA VAL A 258 -3.81 17.00 2.87
C VAL A 258 -4.66 17.09 4.14
N GLU A 259 -4.04 16.83 5.28
CA GLU A 259 -4.70 16.76 6.58
C GLU A 259 -4.98 18.16 7.11
N VAL A 260 -6.24 18.47 7.41
CA VAL A 260 -6.65 19.74 8.02
C VAL A 260 -6.44 19.68 9.53
N ILE A 261 -5.35 20.27 10.03
CA ILE A 261 -5.02 20.30 11.47
C ILE A 261 -5.83 21.37 12.21
N SER A 262 -6.08 22.51 11.55
CA SER A 262 -6.85 23.63 12.11
C SER A 262 -7.70 24.30 11.03
N LYS A 263 -8.89 24.75 11.42
CA LYS A 263 -9.82 25.47 10.51
C LYS A 263 -9.67 26.99 10.60
N LEU A 264 -9.19 27.52 11.74
CA LEU A 264 -9.02 28.95 12.01
C LEU A 264 -7.76 29.20 12.83
N PRO A 265 -6.65 29.65 12.19
CA PRO A 265 -6.46 29.75 10.74
C PRO A 265 -6.49 28.36 10.09
N LEU A 266 -6.77 28.30 8.78
CA LEU A 266 -6.67 27.03 8.06
C LEU A 266 -5.20 26.59 8.02
N VAL A 267 -4.93 25.40 8.59
CA VAL A 267 -3.61 24.76 8.57
C VAL A 267 -3.75 23.36 8.00
N ILE A 268 -3.01 23.10 6.94
CA ILE A 268 -3.00 21.80 6.24
C ILE A 268 -1.60 21.21 6.35
N LEU A 269 -1.52 19.91 6.68
CA LEU A 269 -0.29 19.13 6.67
C LEU A 269 -0.31 18.16 5.51
N ASP A 270 0.77 18.14 4.72
CA ASP A 270 0.97 17.15 3.65
C ASP A 270 2.43 16.66 3.62
N GLY A 271 2.61 15.36 3.42
CA GLY A 271 3.90 14.69 3.34
C GLY A 271 4.47 14.60 1.91
N GLY A 272 3.89 15.30 0.93
CA GLY A 272 4.40 15.34 -0.43
C GLY A 272 5.81 15.94 -0.48
N HIS A 273 6.77 15.18 -1.03
CA HIS A 273 8.19 15.54 -1.03
C HIS A 273 8.85 15.36 -2.42
N ASN A 274 8.06 15.01 -3.42
CA ASN A 274 8.52 14.89 -4.81
C ASN A 274 7.68 15.78 -5.73
N GLU A 275 8.11 15.92 -6.99
CA GLU A 275 7.47 16.80 -7.96
C GLU A 275 5.99 16.47 -8.20
N ASP A 276 5.66 15.19 -8.31
CA ASP A 276 4.27 14.76 -8.54
C ASP A 276 3.40 14.95 -7.29
N GLY A 277 3.95 14.75 -6.09
CA GLY A 277 3.28 15.09 -4.83
C GLY A 277 2.95 16.59 -4.75
N ALA A 278 3.91 17.45 -5.10
CA ALA A 278 3.70 18.90 -5.14
C ALA A 278 2.63 19.27 -6.17
N LYS A 279 2.66 18.69 -7.38
CA LYS A 279 1.62 18.94 -8.41
C LYS A 279 0.23 18.46 -7.98
N ALA A 280 0.15 17.39 -7.22
CA ALA A 280 -1.13 16.85 -6.73
C ALA A 280 -1.75 17.71 -5.61
N PHE A 281 -0.93 18.53 -4.93
CA PHE A 281 -1.38 19.45 -3.88
C PHE A 281 -1.97 20.75 -4.44
N TYR A 282 -1.53 21.18 -5.63
CA TYR A 282 -2.04 22.38 -6.32
C TYR A 282 -3.30 22.08 -7.15
#